data_e20d0dffaeaab45aee7d0fbb0098cd71
#
_entry.id   e20d0dffaeaab45aee7d0fbb0098cd71
#
_cell.length_a   1.000
_cell.length_b   1.000
_cell.length_c   1.000
_cell.angle_alpha   90.00
_cell.angle_beta   90.00
_cell.angle_gamma   90.00
#
_symmetry.space_group_name_H-M   'P 1'
#
loop_
_entity.id
_entity.type
_entity.pdbx_description
1 polymer ?
#
loop_
_entity_poly.entity_id
_entity_poly.type
_entity_poly.pdbx_seq_one_letter_code
_entity_poly.pdbx_strand_id
1 'polypeptide(L)'
;MIDAWYNKSFWLYILAPFTFVFSALAKARRNSYIKNPKKVWDSPKPIIVVGNISMGGTGKTPLVKFIANELTKRGFKPGLVSRGYGGKYSGTLEVTPETTYKQTGDEAQILAKLNVPFFIDKNRSRAARKLQEKHDVDVIISDDGLQHYAMGRDIEIAVIDGARRLGNGLAFPAGPLREPKSRLSEVDFIVNNGGPTEGDEILMTLSPAKFIHLNSGKEYSVDKWPMHNQVHAIAGVGNPNRFFDLLLRLGFEFDKNPFPDHHKYNKRDLYYLDHLPILMTEKDAAKCKHFKNSKIWYLTIE
;
A
#
# COMPACT_ATOMS: atom_id res chain seq x y z
N MET A 1 -5.81 7.76 17.62
CA MET A 1 -6.72 8.36 16.62
C MET A 1 -7.20 7.33 15.59
N ILE A 2 -6.30 6.55 14.96
CA ILE A 2 -6.69 5.55 13.95
C ILE A 2 -7.69 4.55 14.52
N ASP A 3 -7.39 3.94 15.67
CA ASP A 3 -8.30 2.96 16.30
C ASP A 3 -9.65 3.59 16.67
N ALA A 4 -9.65 4.87 17.04
CA ALA A 4 -10.88 5.58 17.37
C ALA A 4 -11.83 5.70 16.15
N TRP A 5 -11.30 5.84 14.93
CA TRP A 5 -12.12 5.90 13.71
C TRP A 5 -12.88 4.60 13.44
N TYR A 6 -12.25 3.46 13.79
CA TYR A 6 -12.84 2.14 13.56
C TYR A 6 -13.67 1.66 14.76
N ASN A 7 -13.33 2.09 15.98
CA ASN A 7 -14.12 1.84 17.19
C ASN A 7 -15.26 2.85 17.40
N LYS A 8 -15.48 3.77 16.46
CA LYS A 8 -16.54 4.80 16.47
C LYS A 8 -16.58 5.61 17.77
N SER A 9 -15.40 6.00 18.27
CA SER A 9 -15.28 6.72 19.54
C SER A 9 -16.00 8.08 19.50
N PHE A 10 -16.82 8.35 20.52
CA PHE A 10 -17.72 9.53 20.57
C PHE A 10 -16.99 10.87 20.49
N TRP A 11 -15.80 10.99 21.10
CA TRP A 11 -15.03 12.25 21.09
C TRP A 11 -14.64 12.75 19.68
N LEU A 12 -14.66 11.87 18.68
CA LEU A 12 -14.37 12.25 17.29
C LEU A 12 -15.37 13.26 16.72
N TYR A 13 -16.60 13.30 17.25
CA TYR A 13 -17.60 14.26 16.81
C TYR A 13 -17.22 15.71 17.12
N ILE A 14 -16.34 15.97 18.09
CA ILE A 14 -15.76 17.29 18.36
C ILE A 14 -14.99 17.79 17.14
N LEU A 15 -14.44 16.88 16.34
CA LEU A 15 -13.71 17.19 15.11
C LEU A 15 -14.62 17.35 13.88
N ALA A 16 -15.92 17.11 14.01
CA ALA A 16 -16.86 17.15 12.87
C ALA A 16 -16.85 18.48 12.10
N PRO A 17 -16.77 19.69 12.72
CA PRO A 17 -16.68 20.94 11.97
C PRO A 17 -15.49 20.97 10.99
N PHE A 18 -14.32 20.46 11.42
CA PHE A 18 -13.12 20.40 10.57
C PHE A 18 -13.28 19.40 9.43
N THR A 19 -14.06 18.33 9.65
CA THR A 19 -14.40 17.34 8.62
C THR A 19 -15.20 17.98 7.47
N PHE A 20 -16.14 18.87 7.78
CA PHE A 20 -16.88 19.60 6.74
C PHE A 20 -15.95 20.46 5.89
N VAL A 21 -15.04 21.21 6.54
CA VAL A 21 -14.06 22.04 5.83
C VAL A 21 -13.17 21.18 4.93
N PHE A 22 -12.62 20.08 5.46
CA PHE A 22 -11.80 19.17 4.69
C PHE A 22 -12.55 18.59 3.49
N SER A 23 -13.78 18.12 3.70
CA SER A 23 -14.62 17.54 2.64
C SER A 23 -14.95 18.57 1.55
N ALA A 24 -15.26 19.82 1.95
CA ALA A 24 -15.52 20.90 1.02
C ALA A 24 -14.29 21.22 0.16
N LEU A 25 -13.09 21.29 0.78
CA LEU A 25 -11.82 21.52 0.06
C LEU A 25 -11.48 20.35 -0.88
N ALA A 26 -11.65 19.11 -0.43
CA ALA A 26 -11.42 17.93 -1.28
C ALA A 26 -12.35 17.93 -2.50
N LYS A 27 -13.64 18.21 -2.29
CA LYS A 27 -14.66 18.33 -3.35
C LYS A 27 -14.36 19.49 -4.29
N ALA A 28 -14.02 20.67 -3.76
CA ALA A 28 -13.68 21.86 -4.57
C ALA A 28 -12.45 21.58 -5.44
N ARG A 29 -11.41 20.96 -4.88
CA ARG A 29 -10.21 20.55 -5.61
C ARG A 29 -10.56 19.60 -6.76
N ARG A 30 -11.32 18.55 -6.50
CA ARG A 30 -11.75 17.60 -7.53
C ARG A 30 -12.57 18.28 -8.62
N ASN A 31 -13.58 19.06 -8.24
CA ASN A 31 -14.42 19.81 -9.17
C ASN A 31 -13.62 20.79 -10.05
N SER A 32 -12.52 21.35 -9.54
CA SER A 32 -11.62 22.21 -10.31
C SER A 32 -10.97 21.48 -11.49
N TYR A 33 -10.68 20.19 -11.38
CA TYR A 33 -10.16 19.38 -12.50
C TYR A 33 -11.27 18.92 -13.44
N ILE A 34 -12.42 18.51 -12.92
CA ILE A 34 -13.59 18.13 -13.74
C ILE A 34 -14.03 19.29 -14.62
N LYS A 35 -14.14 20.51 -14.05
CA LYS A 35 -14.57 21.70 -14.78
C LYS A 35 -13.51 22.28 -15.72
N ASN A 36 -12.26 21.92 -15.56
CA ASN A 36 -11.14 22.42 -16.34
C ASN A 36 -10.27 21.27 -16.87
N PRO A 37 -10.71 20.55 -17.91
CA PRO A 37 -9.96 19.41 -18.47
C PRO A 37 -8.52 19.80 -18.91
N LYS A 38 -8.28 21.05 -19.28
CA LYS A 38 -6.93 21.56 -19.63
C LYS A 38 -5.90 21.44 -18.50
N LYS A 39 -6.35 21.27 -17.22
CA LYS A 39 -5.48 21.02 -16.07
C LYS A 39 -5.08 19.55 -15.93
N VAL A 40 -5.76 18.67 -16.64
CA VAL A 40 -5.51 17.23 -16.64
C VAL A 40 -4.55 16.92 -17.79
N TRP A 41 -3.45 16.29 -17.47
CA TRP A 41 -2.57 15.76 -18.50
C TRP A 41 -3.13 14.43 -18.98
N ASP A 42 -3.41 14.36 -20.25
CA ASP A 42 -3.84 13.16 -20.94
C ASP A 42 -2.65 12.38 -21.47
N SER A 43 -2.66 11.07 -21.27
CA SER A 43 -1.55 10.18 -21.64
C SER A 43 -1.83 9.49 -22.96
N PRO A 44 -0.82 9.39 -23.87
CA PRO A 44 -0.97 8.58 -25.09
C PRO A 44 -1.06 7.07 -24.82
N LYS A 45 -0.75 6.64 -23.61
CA LYS A 45 -0.87 5.24 -23.16
C LYS A 45 -1.93 5.14 -22.08
N PRO A 46 -2.72 4.06 -22.04
CA PRO A 46 -3.76 3.87 -21.03
C PRO A 46 -3.19 3.87 -19.62
N ILE A 47 -3.94 4.45 -18.68
CA ILE A 47 -3.57 4.56 -17.26
C ILE A 47 -4.61 3.85 -16.40
N ILE A 48 -4.14 2.88 -15.63
CA ILE A 48 -4.89 2.20 -14.57
C ILE A 48 -4.50 2.84 -13.24
N VAL A 49 -5.46 3.47 -12.57
CA VAL A 49 -5.24 4.06 -11.24
C VAL A 49 -5.73 3.10 -10.18
N VAL A 50 -4.84 2.65 -9.31
CA VAL A 50 -5.17 1.89 -8.11
C VAL A 50 -5.03 2.81 -6.90
N GLY A 51 -6.07 2.89 -6.08
CA GLY A 51 -6.03 3.75 -4.91
C GLY A 51 -7.06 3.37 -3.86
N ASN A 52 -7.29 4.26 -2.92
CA ASN A 52 -8.33 4.10 -1.90
C ASN A 52 -8.92 5.45 -1.51
N ILE A 53 -10.09 5.43 -0.89
CA ILE A 53 -10.75 6.64 -0.36
C ILE A 53 -10.57 6.77 1.16
N SER A 54 -9.93 5.82 1.83
CA SER A 54 -9.70 5.83 3.29
C SER A 54 -8.21 5.89 3.61
N MET A 55 -7.85 6.38 4.76
CA MET A 55 -6.49 6.34 5.28
C MET A 55 -6.12 4.95 5.78
N GLY A 56 -4.84 4.58 5.65
CA GLY A 56 -4.27 3.32 6.12
C GLY A 56 -4.05 2.29 5.03
N GLY A 57 -3.52 1.14 5.42
CA GLY A 57 -3.20 0.04 4.52
C GLY A 57 -4.44 -0.74 4.12
N THR A 58 -4.94 -0.55 2.90
CA THR A 58 -6.10 -1.26 2.35
C THR A 58 -5.71 -2.46 1.48
N GLY A 59 -4.42 -2.64 1.15
CA GLY A 59 -3.96 -3.71 0.27
C GLY A 59 -3.74 -3.28 -1.19
N LYS A 60 -3.51 -1.99 -1.46
CA LYS A 60 -3.19 -1.49 -2.81
C LYS A 60 -1.97 -2.14 -3.43
N THR A 61 -0.88 -2.20 -2.68
CA THR A 61 0.39 -2.75 -3.19
C THR A 61 0.29 -4.19 -3.70
N PRO A 62 -0.36 -5.14 -3.00
CA PRO A 62 -0.64 -6.47 -3.55
C PRO A 62 -1.45 -6.45 -4.84
N LEU A 63 -2.48 -5.61 -4.91
CA LEU A 63 -3.29 -5.49 -6.14
C LEU A 63 -2.48 -4.93 -7.31
N VAL A 64 -1.65 -3.90 -7.09
CA VAL A 64 -0.75 -3.36 -8.10
C VAL A 64 0.22 -4.44 -8.60
N LYS A 65 0.79 -5.23 -7.68
CA LYS A 65 1.65 -6.39 -8.03
C LYS A 65 0.89 -7.40 -8.90
N PHE A 66 -0.32 -7.76 -8.50
CA PHE A 66 -1.16 -8.69 -9.25
C PHE A 66 -1.45 -8.18 -10.67
N ILE A 67 -1.92 -6.93 -10.82
CA ILE A 67 -2.23 -6.33 -12.13
C ILE A 67 -0.99 -6.27 -13.00
N ALA A 68 0.16 -5.82 -12.49
CA ALA A 68 1.40 -5.74 -13.24
C ALA A 68 1.85 -7.12 -13.75
N ASN A 69 1.79 -8.14 -12.88
CA ASN A 69 2.16 -9.51 -13.25
C ASN A 69 1.20 -10.11 -14.30
N GLU A 70 -0.11 -9.90 -14.13
CA GLU A 70 -1.10 -10.42 -15.09
C GLU A 70 -0.99 -9.76 -16.47
N LEU A 71 -0.73 -8.44 -16.50
CA LEU A 71 -0.46 -7.74 -17.76
C LEU A 71 0.81 -8.27 -18.43
N THR A 72 1.88 -8.47 -17.66
CA THR A 72 3.12 -9.04 -18.18
C THR A 72 2.93 -10.46 -18.72
N LYS A 73 2.22 -11.33 -18.02
CA LYS A 73 1.88 -12.69 -18.49
C LYS A 73 1.09 -12.68 -19.79
N ARG A 74 0.30 -11.66 -20.03
CA ARG A 74 -0.49 -11.48 -21.27
C ARG A 74 0.29 -10.78 -22.39
N GLY A 75 1.59 -10.52 -22.20
CA GLY A 75 2.49 -9.96 -23.20
C GLY A 75 2.52 -8.42 -23.24
N PHE A 76 1.80 -7.73 -22.32
CA PHE A 76 1.90 -6.28 -22.20
C PHE A 76 3.16 -5.87 -21.44
N LYS A 77 3.64 -4.67 -21.71
CA LYS A 77 4.75 -4.01 -21.01
C LYS A 77 4.23 -2.96 -20.03
N PRO A 78 3.85 -3.34 -18.79
CA PRO A 78 3.38 -2.36 -17.82
C PRO A 78 4.54 -1.49 -17.30
N GLY A 79 4.24 -0.21 -17.03
CA GLY A 79 5.10 0.68 -16.27
C GLY A 79 4.40 1.15 -15.00
N LEU A 80 5.15 1.45 -13.96
CA LEU A 80 4.60 1.88 -12.68
C LEU A 80 4.92 3.33 -12.40
N VAL A 81 3.97 4.03 -11.78
CA VAL A 81 4.18 5.35 -11.19
C VAL A 81 3.59 5.42 -9.79
N SER A 82 4.31 6.03 -8.86
CA SER A 82 3.84 6.23 -7.47
C SER A 82 4.33 7.57 -6.92
N ARG A 83 3.87 7.91 -5.72
CA ARG A 83 4.31 9.10 -5.00
C ARG A 83 5.69 8.94 -4.36
N GLY A 84 6.11 7.70 -4.07
CA GLY A 84 7.26 7.47 -3.22
C GLY A 84 7.03 8.00 -1.80
N TYR A 85 5.89 7.66 -1.21
CA TYR A 85 5.53 8.14 0.13
C TYR A 85 6.57 7.70 1.17
N GLY A 86 6.96 8.64 2.04
CA GLY A 86 8.01 8.41 3.05
C GLY A 86 9.45 8.53 2.51
N GLY A 87 9.64 8.57 1.18
CA GLY A 87 10.94 8.74 0.56
C GLY A 87 11.46 10.17 0.58
N LYS A 88 12.79 10.30 0.57
CA LYS A 88 13.52 11.58 0.45
C LYS A 88 14.16 11.67 -0.93
N TYR A 89 13.49 12.32 -1.85
CA TYR A 89 13.96 12.54 -3.23
C TYR A 89 13.49 13.90 -3.76
N SER A 90 14.09 14.36 -4.82
CA SER A 90 13.72 15.61 -5.51
C SER A 90 13.36 15.34 -6.96
N GLY A 91 12.31 15.98 -7.46
CA GLY A 91 11.85 15.80 -8.84
C GLY A 91 11.30 14.40 -9.10
N THR A 92 11.61 13.87 -10.28
CA THR A 92 11.25 12.50 -10.70
C THR A 92 12.44 11.58 -10.51
N LEU A 93 12.22 10.46 -9.85
CA LEU A 93 13.24 9.42 -9.60
C LEU A 93 12.79 8.09 -10.21
N GLU A 94 13.66 7.49 -11.01
CA GLU A 94 13.51 6.11 -11.45
C GLU A 94 13.90 5.17 -10.30
N VAL A 95 13.03 4.21 -10.01
CA VAL A 95 13.27 3.22 -8.96
C VAL A 95 13.97 2.01 -9.57
N THR A 96 15.19 1.77 -9.12
CA THR A 96 16.04 0.67 -9.55
C THR A 96 16.46 -0.19 -8.37
N PRO A 97 17.09 -1.35 -8.57
CA PRO A 97 17.61 -2.18 -7.47
C PRO A 97 18.58 -1.45 -6.53
N GLU A 98 19.28 -0.41 -7.02
CA GLU A 98 20.25 0.39 -6.27
C GLU A 98 19.58 1.46 -5.40
N THR A 99 18.33 1.81 -5.70
CA THR A 99 17.61 2.80 -4.91
C THR A 99 17.27 2.27 -3.53
N THR A 100 17.43 3.11 -2.51
CA THR A 100 17.18 2.73 -1.12
C THR A 100 15.76 3.09 -0.67
N TYR A 101 15.24 2.40 0.35
CA TYR A 101 13.94 2.75 0.94
C TYR A 101 13.91 4.20 1.48
N LYS A 102 15.06 4.75 1.90
CA LYS A 102 15.17 6.14 2.35
C LYS A 102 14.90 7.14 1.22
N GLN A 103 15.23 6.76 -0.01
CA GLN A 103 14.97 7.58 -1.20
C GLN A 103 13.54 7.39 -1.70
N THR A 104 13.05 6.15 -1.75
CA THR A 104 11.82 5.80 -2.47
C THR A 104 10.59 5.60 -1.58
N GLY A 105 10.79 5.35 -0.31
CA GLY A 105 9.75 4.85 0.61
C GLY A 105 9.64 3.32 0.60
N ASP A 106 8.99 2.77 1.59
CA ASP A 106 8.87 1.32 1.82
C ASP A 106 7.99 0.61 0.78
N GLU A 107 6.86 1.21 0.39
CA GLU A 107 5.95 0.62 -0.62
C GLU A 107 6.61 0.54 -2.00
N ALA A 108 7.33 1.59 -2.41
CA ALA A 108 8.06 1.58 -3.68
C ALA A 108 9.15 0.49 -3.73
N GLN A 109 9.80 0.20 -2.60
CA GLN A 109 10.79 -0.90 -2.54
C GLN A 109 10.17 -2.29 -2.74
N ILE A 110 8.91 -2.48 -2.37
CA ILE A 110 8.18 -3.73 -2.63
C ILE A 110 7.86 -3.84 -4.13
N LEU A 111 7.34 -2.76 -4.72
CA LEU A 111 6.99 -2.71 -6.14
C LEU A 111 8.20 -2.78 -7.06
N ALA A 112 9.37 -2.31 -6.63
CA ALA A 112 10.63 -2.41 -7.38
C ALA A 112 11.05 -3.85 -7.70
N LYS A 113 10.56 -4.84 -6.93
CA LYS A 113 10.83 -6.27 -7.17
C LYS A 113 10.10 -6.82 -8.40
N LEU A 114 9.15 -6.10 -8.98
CA LEU A 114 8.38 -6.54 -10.15
C LEU A 114 9.18 -6.55 -11.45
N ASN A 115 10.38 -5.97 -11.47
CA ASN A 115 11.23 -5.87 -12.65
C ASN A 115 10.52 -5.22 -13.86
N VAL A 116 9.68 -4.21 -13.58
CA VAL A 116 9.05 -3.36 -14.60
C VAL A 116 9.54 -1.93 -14.43
N PRO A 117 9.58 -1.09 -15.49
CA PRO A 117 9.95 0.31 -15.37
C PRO A 117 9.11 1.03 -14.31
N PHE A 118 9.77 1.69 -13.37
CA PHE A 118 9.07 2.30 -12.23
C PHE A 118 9.63 3.67 -11.90
N PHE A 119 8.75 4.67 -11.83
CA PHE A 119 9.10 6.06 -11.50
C PHE A 119 8.28 6.57 -10.32
N ILE A 120 8.93 7.36 -9.45
CA ILE A 120 8.25 8.07 -8.36
C ILE A 120 8.37 9.58 -8.54
N ASP A 121 7.26 10.27 -8.29
CA ASP A 121 7.19 11.73 -8.26
C ASP A 121 5.94 12.17 -7.48
N LYS A 122 6.03 13.28 -6.74
CA LYS A 122 4.85 13.94 -6.15
C LYS A 122 3.86 14.36 -7.24
N ASN A 123 4.36 14.72 -8.43
CA ASN A 123 3.59 14.93 -9.65
C ASN A 123 3.60 13.67 -10.52
N ARG A 124 2.55 12.79 -10.40
CA ARG A 124 2.47 11.53 -11.15
C ARG A 124 2.46 11.72 -12.66
N SER A 125 1.84 12.82 -13.15
CA SER A 125 1.86 13.14 -14.59
C SER A 125 3.29 13.34 -15.11
N ARG A 126 4.17 13.96 -14.30
CA ARG A 126 5.58 14.10 -14.64
C ARG A 126 6.32 12.77 -14.60
N ALA A 127 6.03 11.93 -13.60
CA ALA A 127 6.57 10.57 -13.54
C ALA A 127 6.16 9.74 -14.76
N ALA A 128 4.88 9.79 -15.14
CA ALA A 128 4.35 9.04 -16.27
C ALA A 128 4.93 9.51 -17.62
N ARG A 129 5.17 10.81 -17.78
CA ARG A 129 5.88 11.33 -18.96
C ARG A 129 7.31 10.80 -19.04
N LYS A 130 8.04 10.88 -17.92
CA LYS A 130 9.42 10.38 -17.85
C LYS A 130 9.52 8.88 -18.09
N LEU A 131 8.54 8.13 -17.59
CA LEU A 131 8.44 6.70 -17.84
C LEU A 131 8.33 6.41 -19.33
N GLN A 132 7.41 7.09 -20.04
CA GLN A 132 7.17 6.91 -21.47
C GLN A 132 8.33 7.44 -22.36
N GLU A 133 9.04 8.45 -21.89
CA GLU A 133 10.23 8.98 -22.58
C GLU A 133 11.41 7.99 -22.56
N LYS A 134 11.54 7.22 -21.46
CA LYS A 134 12.69 6.34 -21.24
C LYS A 134 12.44 4.89 -21.61
N HIS A 135 11.18 4.44 -21.53
CA HIS A 135 10.82 3.04 -21.65
C HIS A 135 9.63 2.86 -22.60
N ASP A 136 9.70 1.82 -23.41
CA ASP A 136 8.58 1.38 -24.24
C ASP A 136 7.59 0.61 -23.37
N VAL A 137 6.52 1.28 -22.91
CA VAL A 137 5.45 0.70 -22.10
C VAL A 137 4.12 0.76 -22.85
N ASP A 138 3.27 -0.23 -22.66
CA ASP A 138 1.94 -0.31 -23.27
C ASP A 138 0.86 0.26 -22.37
N VAL A 139 1.06 0.20 -21.05
CA VAL A 139 0.10 0.61 -20.02
C VAL A 139 0.82 1.11 -18.78
N ILE A 140 0.25 2.10 -18.12
CA ILE A 140 0.79 2.69 -16.89
C ILE A 140 -0.13 2.33 -15.73
N ILE A 141 0.43 1.82 -14.63
CA ILE A 141 -0.29 1.58 -13.38
C ILE A 141 0.16 2.64 -12.37
N SER A 142 -0.80 3.42 -11.87
CA SER A 142 -0.55 4.44 -10.84
C SER A 142 -0.95 3.93 -9.47
N ASP A 143 0.04 3.74 -8.59
CA ASP A 143 -0.18 3.37 -7.19
C ASP A 143 -0.54 4.60 -6.34
N ASP A 144 -1.59 4.45 -5.50
CA ASP A 144 -2.19 5.49 -4.65
C ASP A 144 -2.53 6.78 -5.41
N GLY A 145 -3.15 6.60 -6.59
CA GLY A 145 -3.37 7.67 -7.57
C GLY A 145 -4.75 8.32 -7.55
N LEU A 146 -5.77 7.79 -6.83
CA LEU A 146 -7.17 8.25 -6.93
C LEU A 146 -7.32 9.77 -6.71
N GLN A 147 -6.60 10.36 -5.75
CA GLN A 147 -6.64 11.79 -5.46
C GLN A 147 -5.70 12.64 -6.34
N HIS A 148 -5.01 12.04 -7.33
CA HIS A 148 -4.13 12.79 -8.23
C HIS A 148 -4.82 13.20 -9.53
N TYR A 149 -5.79 14.08 -9.45
CA TYR A 149 -6.67 14.49 -10.55
C TYR A 149 -5.98 15.20 -11.72
N ALA A 150 -4.72 15.62 -11.56
CA ALA A 150 -3.94 16.25 -12.64
C ALA A 150 -3.46 15.25 -13.70
N MET A 151 -3.68 13.95 -13.51
CA MET A 151 -3.33 12.89 -14.44
C MET A 151 -4.61 12.26 -14.96
N GLY A 152 -4.74 12.15 -16.28
CA GLY A 152 -5.79 11.38 -16.95
C GLY A 152 -5.77 9.93 -16.52
N ARG A 153 -6.88 9.25 -16.69
CA ARG A 153 -7.07 7.85 -16.27
C ARG A 153 -8.15 7.19 -17.11
N ASP A 154 -7.91 5.96 -17.48
CA ASP A 154 -8.82 5.14 -18.26
C ASP A 154 -9.59 4.16 -17.39
N ILE A 155 -8.93 3.67 -16.31
CA ILE A 155 -9.53 2.75 -15.34
C ILE A 155 -9.18 3.22 -13.94
N GLU A 156 -10.18 3.29 -13.06
CA GLU A 156 -10.05 3.58 -11.64
C GLU A 156 -10.46 2.38 -10.79
N ILE A 157 -9.56 1.92 -9.93
CA ILE A 157 -9.80 0.82 -9.01
C ILE A 157 -9.66 1.32 -7.58
N ALA A 158 -10.77 1.27 -6.82
CA ALA A 158 -10.77 1.59 -5.41
C ALA A 158 -10.57 0.33 -4.57
N VAL A 159 -9.56 0.30 -3.72
CA VAL A 159 -9.33 -0.81 -2.79
C VAL A 159 -9.86 -0.46 -1.42
N ILE A 160 -10.72 -1.29 -0.86
CA ILE A 160 -11.25 -1.17 0.50
C ILE A 160 -10.73 -2.30 1.39
N ASP A 161 -10.53 -2.03 2.66
CA ASP A 161 -10.25 -3.05 3.67
C ASP A 161 -11.56 -3.69 4.09
N GLY A 162 -11.79 -4.97 3.75
CA GLY A 162 -13.05 -5.65 3.99
C GLY A 162 -13.42 -5.79 5.46
N ALA A 163 -12.43 -5.87 6.36
CA ALA A 163 -12.67 -5.95 7.80
C ALA A 163 -13.00 -4.58 8.43
N ARG A 164 -12.30 -3.54 7.99
CA ARG A 164 -12.45 -2.17 8.52
C ARG A 164 -13.50 -1.35 7.77
N ARG A 165 -13.82 -1.74 6.55
CA ARG A 165 -14.71 -1.00 5.66
C ARG A 165 -14.31 0.49 5.61
N LEU A 166 -15.28 1.36 5.77
CA LEU A 166 -15.09 2.81 5.76
C LEU A 166 -15.02 3.43 7.16
N GLY A 167 -14.79 2.59 8.19
CA GLY A 167 -14.74 3.02 9.58
C GLY A 167 -16.06 3.65 10.04
N ASN A 168 -15.99 4.83 10.68
CA ASN A 168 -17.18 5.57 11.09
C ASN A 168 -17.88 6.33 9.94
N GLY A 169 -17.39 6.21 8.71
CA GLY A 169 -17.96 6.85 7.53
C GLY A 169 -17.68 8.35 7.39
N LEU A 170 -16.95 8.95 8.32
CA LEU A 170 -16.62 10.36 8.30
C LEU A 170 -15.31 10.64 7.56
N ALA A 171 -15.19 11.83 6.98
CA ALA A 171 -13.93 12.27 6.40
C ALA A 171 -12.95 12.73 7.51
N PHE A 172 -11.68 12.87 7.13
CA PHE A 172 -10.64 13.38 8.01
C PHE A 172 -10.99 14.82 8.50
N PRO A 173 -10.74 15.17 9.77
CA PRO A 173 -10.04 14.39 10.81
C PRO A 173 -10.95 13.52 11.70
N ALA A 174 -12.27 13.65 11.63
CA ALA A 174 -13.18 12.89 12.49
C ALA A 174 -13.33 11.43 12.06
N GLY A 175 -12.94 11.07 10.84
CA GLY A 175 -12.95 9.73 10.31
C GLY A 175 -11.80 9.43 9.36
N PRO A 176 -11.73 8.21 8.84
CA PRO A 176 -10.62 7.77 8.00
C PRO A 176 -10.71 8.24 6.55
N LEU A 177 -11.83 8.83 6.09
CA LEU A 177 -12.04 9.05 4.68
C LEU A 177 -11.24 10.26 4.15
N ARG A 178 -10.54 10.05 3.03
CA ARG A 178 -9.88 11.09 2.21
C ARG A 178 -10.87 11.77 1.27
N GLU A 179 -11.91 11.00 0.87
CA GLU A 179 -12.99 11.42 -0.03
C GLU A 179 -14.31 10.82 0.46
N PRO A 180 -15.45 11.43 0.13
CA PRO A 180 -16.75 10.93 0.58
C PRO A 180 -17.05 9.54 0.00
N LYS A 181 -17.89 8.75 0.70
CA LYS A 181 -18.30 7.41 0.26
C LYS A 181 -18.87 7.40 -1.17
N SER A 182 -19.56 8.48 -1.58
CA SER A 182 -20.10 8.61 -2.94
C SER A 182 -19.04 8.49 -4.04
N ARG A 183 -17.74 8.68 -3.73
CA ARG A 183 -16.65 8.49 -4.70
C ARG A 183 -16.56 7.06 -5.20
N LEU A 184 -17.00 6.08 -4.40
CA LEU A 184 -17.00 4.67 -4.81
C LEU A 184 -17.97 4.38 -5.96
N SER A 185 -19.05 5.13 -6.12
CA SER A 185 -19.96 4.96 -7.25
C SER A 185 -19.44 5.56 -8.58
N GLU A 186 -18.26 6.15 -8.57
CA GLU A 186 -17.66 6.82 -9.72
C GLU A 186 -16.39 6.13 -10.22
N VAL A 187 -15.92 5.09 -9.52
CA VAL A 187 -14.80 4.24 -9.96
C VAL A 187 -15.32 3.08 -10.78
N ASP A 188 -14.48 2.53 -11.65
CA ASP A 188 -14.84 1.40 -12.50
C ASP A 188 -14.93 0.09 -11.73
N PHE A 189 -14.04 -0.09 -10.71
CA PHE A 189 -14.03 -1.29 -9.90
C PHE A 189 -13.78 -0.97 -8.42
N ILE A 190 -14.49 -1.71 -7.56
CA ILE A 190 -14.24 -1.72 -6.12
C ILE A 190 -13.68 -3.09 -5.76
N VAL A 191 -12.46 -3.12 -5.24
CA VAL A 191 -11.81 -4.34 -4.78
C VAL A 191 -11.83 -4.38 -3.27
N ASN A 192 -12.51 -5.39 -2.72
CA ASN A 192 -12.61 -5.65 -1.30
C ASN A 192 -11.50 -6.61 -0.87
N ASN A 193 -10.55 -6.12 -0.08
CA ASN A 193 -9.46 -6.93 0.44
C ASN A 193 -9.87 -7.67 1.71
N GLY A 194 -10.41 -8.86 1.53
CA GLY A 194 -10.86 -9.75 2.60
C GLY A 194 -12.13 -9.28 3.31
N GLY A 195 -12.91 -10.21 3.80
CA GLY A 195 -14.20 -9.94 4.43
C GLY A 195 -15.39 -10.04 3.46
N PRO A 196 -16.61 -9.81 3.94
CA PRO A 196 -17.82 -9.90 3.12
C PRO A 196 -17.85 -8.77 2.09
N THR A 197 -18.29 -9.10 0.88
CA THR A 197 -18.51 -8.15 -0.21
C THR A 197 -19.90 -7.53 -0.14
N GLU A 198 -20.02 -6.29 -0.62
CA GLU A 198 -21.30 -5.57 -0.76
C GLU A 198 -21.49 -5.18 -2.24
N GLY A 199 -22.66 -5.49 -2.80
CA GLY A 199 -22.95 -5.16 -4.21
C GLY A 199 -21.96 -5.80 -5.19
N ASP A 200 -21.46 -4.99 -6.12
CA ASP A 200 -20.55 -5.43 -7.20
C ASP A 200 -19.06 -5.43 -6.80
N GLU A 201 -18.75 -5.50 -5.50
CA GLU A 201 -17.37 -5.55 -5.04
C GLU A 201 -16.68 -6.86 -5.46
N ILE A 202 -15.47 -6.72 -5.97
CA ILE A 202 -14.62 -7.87 -6.30
C ILE A 202 -13.84 -8.30 -5.07
N LEU A 203 -14.00 -9.53 -4.63
CA LEU A 203 -13.23 -10.06 -3.51
C LEU A 203 -11.78 -10.30 -3.90
N MET A 204 -10.87 -9.71 -3.14
CA MET A 204 -9.45 -10.02 -3.17
C MET A 204 -9.07 -10.72 -1.87
N THR A 205 -8.47 -11.89 -1.98
CA THR A 205 -7.92 -12.64 -0.84
C THR A 205 -6.40 -12.68 -0.95
N LEU A 206 -5.73 -12.29 0.12
CA LEU A 206 -4.28 -12.36 0.20
C LEU A 206 -3.86 -13.67 0.85
N SER A 207 -3.08 -14.45 0.12
CA SER A 207 -2.54 -15.72 0.60
C SER A 207 -1.09 -15.58 1.03
N PRO A 208 -0.68 -16.23 2.14
CA PRO A 208 0.72 -16.30 2.52
C PRO A 208 1.48 -17.15 1.50
N ALA A 209 2.62 -16.66 1.00
CA ALA A 209 3.37 -17.33 -0.02
C ALA A 209 4.65 -17.98 0.52
N LYS A 210 5.57 -17.16 1.04
CA LYS A 210 6.88 -17.64 1.49
C LYS A 210 7.37 -16.89 2.72
N PHE A 211 8.15 -17.59 3.55
CA PHE A 211 9.05 -16.94 4.52
C PHE A 211 10.41 -16.73 3.88
N ILE A 212 10.92 -15.51 3.96
CA ILE A 212 12.21 -15.14 3.39
C ILE A 212 13.11 -14.60 4.49
N HIS A 213 14.31 -15.16 4.61
CA HIS A 213 15.33 -14.66 5.54
C HIS A 213 15.91 -13.34 5.06
N LEU A 214 15.88 -12.32 5.92
CA LEU A 214 16.18 -10.94 5.54
C LEU A 214 17.57 -10.74 4.94
N ASN A 215 18.59 -11.38 5.51
CA ASN A 215 19.99 -11.14 5.13
C ASN A 215 20.50 -12.12 4.06
N SER A 216 20.12 -13.39 4.10
CA SER A 216 20.61 -14.40 3.15
C SER A 216 19.72 -14.58 1.93
N GLY A 217 18.46 -14.08 1.98
CA GLY A 217 17.48 -14.33 0.94
C GLY A 217 16.97 -15.79 0.88
N LYS A 218 17.34 -16.64 1.85
CA LYS A 218 16.87 -18.03 1.90
C LYS A 218 15.35 -18.06 2.03
N GLU A 219 14.69 -18.86 1.20
CA GLU A 219 13.24 -18.93 1.11
C GLU A 219 12.72 -20.30 1.56
N TYR A 220 11.54 -20.27 2.22
CA TYR A 220 10.76 -21.46 2.50
C TYR A 220 9.30 -21.20 2.17
N SER A 221 8.64 -22.14 1.54
CA SER A 221 7.18 -22.13 1.43
C SER A 221 6.56 -22.25 2.84
N VAL A 222 5.36 -21.73 3.00
CA VAL A 222 4.71 -21.62 4.32
C VAL A 222 4.59 -22.98 5.01
N ASP A 223 4.25 -24.03 4.25
CA ASP A 223 4.14 -25.43 4.69
C ASP A 223 5.48 -26.09 5.06
N LYS A 224 6.61 -25.49 4.66
CA LYS A 224 7.98 -26.00 4.89
C LYS A 224 8.78 -25.13 5.86
N TRP A 225 8.10 -24.39 6.74
CA TRP A 225 8.78 -23.62 7.79
C TRP A 225 9.66 -24.53 8.65
N PRO A 226 10.99 -24.32 8.71
CA PRO A 226 11.92 -25.31 9.28
C PRO A 226 12.21 -25.11 10.77
N MET A 227 11.62 -24.10 11.40
CA MET A 227 11.89 -23.72 12.78
C MET A 227 10.67 -23.94 13.67
N HIS A 228 10.81 -23.70 14.97
CA HIS A 228 9.70 -23.72 15.91
C HIS A 228 8.62 -22.70 15.53
N ASN A 229 7.37 -23.01 15.91
CA ASN A 229 6.26 -22.10 15.69
C ASN A 229 6.24 -20.94 16.70
N GLN A 230 7.07 -20.98 17.75
CA GLN A 230 7.27 -19.85 18.65
C GLN A 230 8.17 -18.80 18.01
N VAL A 231 7.69 -17.56 17.93
CA VAL A 231 8.38 -16.47 17.23
C VAL A 231 8.12 -15.12 17.91
N HIS A 232 8.92 -14.13 17.59
CA HIS A 232 8.60 -12.73 17.87
C HIS A 232 7.91 -12.14 16.65
N ALA A 233 6.62 -11.84 16.75
CA ALA A 233 5.87 -11.22 15.66
C ALA A 233 5.85 -9.70 15.81
N ILE A 234 6.36 -8.99 14.80
CA ILE A 234 6.38 -7.52 14.77
C ILE A 234 5.72 -7.00 13.50
N ALA A 235 4.94 -5.92 13.63
CA ALA A 235 4.29 -5.29 12.48
C ALA A 235 4.11 -3.78 12.67
N GLY A 236 4.70 -2.98 11.76
CA GLY A 236 4.58 -1.52 11.68
C GLY A 236 3.88 -1.09 10.39
N VAL A 237 2.65 -1.57 10.21
CA VAL A 237 1.79 -1.34 9.04
C VAL A 237 0.43 -0.79 9.46
N GLY A 238 -0.32 -0.22 8.54
CA GLY A 238 -1.62 0.40 8.82
C GLY A 238 -2.69 -0.51 9.42
N ASN A 239 -2.57 -1.84 9.29
CA ASN A 239 -3.41 -2.83 9.96
C ASN A 239 -2.57 -4.02 10.46
N PRO A 240 -1.88 -3.88 11.60
CA PRO A 240 -1.00 -4.93 12.12
C PRO A 240 -1.77 -6.20 12.52
N ASN A 241 -3.02 -6.09 12.98
CA ASN A 241 -3.81 -7.23 13.39
C ASN A 241 -4.02 -8.24 12.26
N ARG A 242 -4.16 -7.79 11.00
CA ARG A 242 -4.26 -8.70 9.85
C ARG A 242 -3.04 -9.61 9.72
N PHE A 243 -1.84 -9.10 9.97
CA PHE A 243 -0.62 -9.89 9.96
C PHE A 243 -0.57 -10.88 11.13
N PHE A 244 -0.91 -10.43 12.34
CA PHE A 244 -0.95 -11.30 13.52
C PHE A 244 -1.99 -12.40 13.39
N ASP A 245 -3.19 -12.08 12.92
CA ASP A 245 -4.25 -13.06 12.70
C ASP A 245 -3.88 -14.07 11.60
N LEU A 246 -3.11 -13.65 10.59
CA LEU A 246 -2.56 -14.55 9.58
C LEU A 246 -1.56 -15.53 10.21
N LEU A 247 -0.62 -15.05 11.03
CA LEU A 247 0.34 -15.92 11.71
C LEU A 247 -0.34 -16.91 12.67
N LEU A 248 -1.38 -16.48 13.40
CA LEU A 248 -2.18 -17.38 14.25
C LEU A 248 -2.83 -18.49 13.43
N ARG A 249 -3.40 -18.17 12.28
CA ARG A 249 -4.00 -19.19 11.37
C ARG A 249 -2.97 -20.16 10.81
N LEU A 250 -1.71 -19.74 10.69
CA LEU A 250 -0.59 -20.58 10.28
C LEU A 250 -0.01 -21.42 11.44
N GLY A 251 -0.59 -21.32 12.66
CA GLY A 251 -0.18 -22.09 13.82
C GLY A 251 1.02 -21.53 14.58
N PHE A 252 1.37 -20.25 14.39
CA PHE A 252 2.44 -19.63 15.16
C PHE A 252 1.96 -19.18 16.54
N GLU A 253 2.86 -19.28 17.50
CA GLU A 253 2.72 -18.80 18.88
C GLU A 253 3.63 -17.60 19.09
N PHE A 254 3.07 -16.48 19.55
CA PHE A 254 3.84 -15.23 19.71
C PHE A 254 3.15 -14.19 20.57
N ASP A 255 3.93 -13.26 21.11
CA ASP A 255 3.44 -12.01 21.64
C ASP A 255 3.30 -10.99 20.50
N LYS A 256 2.16 -10.28 20.44
CA LYS A 256 1.91 -9.23 19.45
C LYS A 256 2.74 -8.00 19.76
N ASN A 257 3.66 -7.62 18.88
CA ASN A 257 4.47 -6.40 18.98
C ASN A 257 4.08 -5.41 17.85
N PRO A 258 2.96 -4.67 17.98
CA PRO A 258 2.56 -3.68 16.99
C PRO A 258 3.40 -2.40 17.09
N PHE A 259 3.82 -1.88 15.94
CA PHE A 259 4.46 -0.59 15.79
C PHE A 259 3.57 0.38 14.99
N PRO A 260 3.76 1.71 15.12
CA PRO A 260 3.08 2.68 14.27
C PRO A 260 3.33 2.42 12.78
N ASP A 261 2.36 2.75 11.92
CA ASP A 261 2.56 2.66 10.47
C ASP A 261 3.78 3.49 10.04
N HIS A 262 4.57 2.97 9.10
CA HIS A 262 5.86 3.54 8.67
C HIS A 262 6.92 3.69 9.77
N HIS A 263 6.83 2.90 10.85
CA HIS A 263 7.83 2.91 11.92
C HIS A 263 9.24 2.73 11.36
N LYS A 264 10.19 3.50 11.91
CA LYS A 264 11.62 3.40 11.59
C LYS A 264 12.29 2.55 12.65
N TYR A 265 12.54 1.31 12.31
CA TYR A 265 13.16 0.36 13.22
C TYR A 265 14.59 0.75 13.60
N ASN A 266 14.93 0.52 14.86
CA ASN A 266 16.26 0.63 15.41
C ASN A 266 16.69 -0.72 15.99
N LYS A 267 17.96 -0.84 16.42
CA LYS A 267 18.49 -2.10 16.94
C LYS A 267 17.73 -2.62 18.17
N ARG A 268 17.20 -1.72 19.02
CA ARG A 268 16.47 -2.12 20.25
C ARG A 268 15.12 -2.75 19.91
N ASP A 269 14.46 -2.27 18.87
CA ASP A 269 13.17 -2.83 18.44
C ASP A 269 13.29 -4.28 17.95
N LEU A 270 14.51 -4.71 17.56
CA LEU A 270 14.83 -6.01 16.98
C LEU A 270 15.74 -6.86 17.88
N TYR A 271 15.91 -6.44 19.15
CA TYR A 271 16.77 -7.12 20.09
C TYR A 271 15.96 -7.97 21.05
N TYR A 272 16.13 -9.29 20.94
CA TYR A 272 15.54 -10.29 21.82
C TYR A 272 16.67 -11.18 22.37
N LEU A 273 16.61 -11.49 23.67
CA LEU A 273 17.65 -12.25 24.38
C LEU A 273 17.66 -13.74 24.02
N ASP A 274 16.49 -14.28 23.62
CA ASP A 274 16.34 -15.66 23.18
C ASP A 274 16.81 -15.89 21.73
N HIS A 275 16.67 -17.12 21.25
CA HIS A 275 17.04 -17.52 19.90
C HIS A 275 15.86 -17.63 18.92
N LEU A 276 14.66 -17.18 19.33
CA LEU A 276 13.47 -17.28 18.52
C LEU A 276 13.57 -16.41 17.24
N PRO A 277 12.99 -16.87 16.13
CA PRO A 277 12.89 -16.07 14.92
C PRO A 277 12.04 -14.81 15.12
N ILE A 278 12.40 -13.75 14.42
CA ILE A 278 11.60 -12.53 14.34
C ILE A 278 10.84 -12.56 13.02
N LEU A 279 9.52 -12.64 13.06
CA LEU A 279 8.67 -12.57 11.87
C LEU A 279 8.09 -11.18 11.70
N MET A 280 8.20 -10.63 10.49
CA MET A 280 7.66 -9.32 10.14
C MET A 280 6.98 -9.33 8.77
N THR A 281 6.30 -8.23 8.44
CA THR A 281 5.72 -8.05 7.11
C THR A 281 6.81 -7.73 6.08
N GLU A 282 6.54 -7.95 4.79
CA GLU A 282 7.46 -7.55 3.70
C GLU A 282 7.72 -6.03 3.72
N LYS A 283 6.72 -5.22 4.09
CA LYS A 283 6.83 -3.76 4.23
C LYS A 283 7.81 -3.37 5.34
N ASP A 284 7.79 -4.06 6.46
CA ASP A 284 8.73 -3.84 7.56
C ASP A 284 10.14 -4.31 7.21
N ALA A 285 10.25 -5.45 6.56
CA ALA A 285 11.52 -5.99 6.10
C ALA A 285 12.27 -5.05 5.16
N ALA A 286 11.55 -4.33 4.27
CA ALA A 286 12.15 -3.33 3.39
C ALA A 286 12.89 -2.22 4.16
N LYS A 287 12.40 -1.88 5.36
CA LYS A 287 13.01 -0.89 6.27
C LYS A 287 14.19 -1.45 7.06
N CYS A 288 14.27 -2.77 7.19
CA CYS A 288 15.23 -3.49 8.05
C CYS A 288 16.43 -4.09 7.32
N LYS A 289 16.54 -4.00 5.99
CA LYS A 289 17.61 -4.60 5.17
C LYS A 289 19.04 -4.25 5.62
N HIS A 290 19.22 -3.12 6.30
CA HIS A 290 20.52 -2.68 6.76
C HIS A 290 20.95 -3.31 8.11
N PHE A 291 20.06 -4.02 8.81
CA PHE A 291 20.38 -4.71 10.03
C PHE A 291 20.99 -6.09 9.72
N LYS A 292 22.15 -6.36 10.30
CA LYS A 292 22.78 -7.69 10.26
C LYS A 292 22.23 -8.51 11.44
N ASN A 293 21.05 -9.09 11.28
CA ASN A 293 20.42 -9.93 12.29
C ASN A 293 19.93 -11.22 11.63
N SER A 294 20.52 -12.34 12.02
CA SER A 294 20.24 -13.68 11.46
C SER A 294 18.92 -14.29 11.92
N LYS A 295 18.16 -13.60 12.77
CA LYS A 295 16.86 -14.08 13.27
C LYS A 295 15.69 -13.53 12.46
N ILE A 296 15.90 -12.53 11.58
CA ILE A 296 14.82 -11.81 10.91
C ILE A 296 14.36 -12.52 9.64
N TRP A 297 13.08 -12.81 9.62
CA TRP A 297 12.34 -13.36 8.49
C TRP A 297 11.14 -12.50 8.18
N TYR A 298 10.72 -12.48 6.95
CA TYR A 298 9.48 -11.82 6.57
C TYR A 298 8.59 -12.73 5.73
N LEU A 299 7.28 -12.55 5.93
CA LEU A 299 6.26 -13.27 5.18
C LEU A 299 5.88 -12.45 3.94
N THR A 300 5.96 -13.09 2.77
CA THR A 300 5.41 -12.53 1.52
C THR A 300 3.97 -12.97 1.34
N ILE A 301 3.20 -12.16 0.62
CA ILE A 301 1.79 -12.40 0.27
C ILE A 301 1.59 -12.26 -1.24
N GLU A 302 0.66 -13.05 -1.76
CA GLU A 302 0.21 -13.04 -3.15
C GLU A 302 -1.32 -13.05 -3.27
#